data_4b6651a7d0f8aac149b3c535b0cbdff6
#
_entry.id   4b6651a7d0f8aac149b3c535b0cbdff6
#
_cell.length_a   1.000
_cell.length_b   1.000
_cell.length_c   1.000
_cell.angle_alpha   90.00
_cell.angle_beta   90.00
_cell.angle_gamma   90.00
#
_symmetry.space_group_name_H-M   'P 1'
#
loop_
_entity.id
_entity.type
_entity.pdbx_description
1 polymer ?
#
loop_
_entity_poly.entity_id
_entity_poly.type
_entity_poly.pdbx_seq_one_letter_code
_entity_poly.pdbx_strand_id
1 'polypeptide(L)'
;NSVVALDCASGQRQWHFQTVHHDIWDYDLPAAPNLMDIVVADQPIKALAQVSKQGFLYVFDRITGDPVWPIVETAVPASNVPGERAALTQPIPSWPAPFVRQGSSADAMIDPYSAAGYDNGPLYTPPTTKGLIITPGEGGGANWGGAAFDPTAQVMYVAGFGPLTHSVRLENGGTDDFYYGRPELFYGATTGSPYPGNGSAITAYDMNTGAIL
;
A
#
# COMPACT_ATOMS: atom_id res chain seq x y z
N ASN A 1 9.79 -4.75 -3.91
CA ASN A 1 8.75 -3.72 -3.92
C ASN A 1 8.84 -2.85 -5.18
N SER A 2 8.99 -3.48 -6.34
CA SER A 2 9.15 -2.77 -7.61
C SER A 2 8.34 -3.43 -8.71
N VAL A 3 7.85 -2.61 -9.63
CA VAL A 3 7.40 -3.05 -10.96
C VAL A 3 8.60 -2.93 -11.90
N VAL A 4 8.86 -3.96 -12.70
CA VAL A 4 9.98 -3.99 -13.63
C VAL A 4 9.49 -4.46 -14.99
N ALA A 5 9.75 -3.67 -16.02
CA ALA A 5 9.50 -4.05 -17.42
C ALA A 5 10.80 -4.53 -18.07
N LEU A 6 10.75 -5.70 -18.66
CA LEU A 6 11.87 -6.32 -19.35
C LEU A 6 11.53 -6.56 -20.83
N ASP A 7 12.51 -6.38 -21.69
CA ASP A 7 12.43 -6.86 -23.06
C ASP A 7 12.43 -8.40 -23.09
N CYS A 8 11.43 -8.98 -23.70
CA CYS A 8 11.20 -10.43 -23.70
C CYS A 8 12.33 -11.23 -24.39
N ALA A 9 12.97 -10.66 -25.40
CA ALA A 9 13.99 -11.36 -26.17
C ALA A 9 15.37 -11.26 -25.54
N SER A 10 15.71 -10.09 -24.99
CA SER A 10 17.04 -9.80 -24.48
C SER A 10 17.14 -9.88 -22.95
N GLY A 11 16.01 -9.81 -22.23
CA GLY A 11 15.97 -9.68 -20.77
C GLY A 11 16.42 -8.31 -20.27
N GLN A 12 16.68 -7.36 -21.16
CA GLN A 12 17.10 -6.02 -20.75
C GLN A 12 15.96 -5.25 -20.10
N ARG A 13 16.29 -4.57 -18.98
CA ARG A 13 15.32 -3.71 -18.30
C ARG A 13 15.02 -2.48 -19.17
N GLN A 14 13.72 -2.29 -19.49
CA GLN A 14 13.22 -1.12 -20.18
C GLN A 14 12.98 0.03 -19.19
N TRP A 15 12.25 -0.26 -18.13
CA TRP A 15 12.00 0.67 -17.03
C TRP A 15 11.73 -0.08 -15.72
N HIS A 16 11.72 0.63 -14.62
CA HIS A 16 11.25 0.12 -13.33
C HIS A 16 10.73 1.28 -12.49
N PHE A 17 9.86 0.92 -11.55
CA PHE A 17 9.40 1.84 -10.52
C PHE A 17 9.40 1.14 -9.17
N GLN A 18 10.04 1.74 -8.16
CA GLN A 18 10.06 1.23 -6.80
C GLN A 18 8.90 1.86 -6.02
N THR A 19 7.96 1.03 -5.55
CA THR A 19 6.74 1.47 -4.87
C THR A 19 6.92 1.68 -3.37
N VAL A 20 7.98 1.14 -2.78
CA VAL A 20 8.34 1.35 -1.37
C VAL A 20 9.86 1.45 -1.26
N HIS A 21 10.35 2.55 -0.71
CA HIS A 21 11.76 2.72 -0.39
C HIS A 21 12.06 2.09 0.96
N HIS A 22 13.10 1.25 1.04
CA HIS A 22 13.57 0.60 2.28
C HIS A 22 12.39 0.08 3.13
N ASP A 23 11.70 -0.92 2.58
CA ASP A 23 10.50 -1.48 3.20
C ASP A 23 10.80 -2.16 4.55
N ILE A 24 10.16 -1.66 5.59
CA ILE A 24 10.20 -2.18 6.95
C ILE A 24 8.79 -2.54 7.46
N TRP A 25 7.79 -2.60 6.56
CA TRP A 25 6.38 -2.85 6.88
C TRP A 25 5.83 -4.10 6.21
N ASP A 26 6.60 -4.81 5.39
CA ASP A 26 6.16 -5.92 4.54
C ASP A 26 5.14 -5.49 3.47
N TYR A 27 5.37 -4.32 2.86
CA TYR A 27 4.51 -3.74 1.83
C TYR A 27 4.93 -4.13 0.41
N ASP A 28 5.24 -5.41 0.21
CA ASP A 28 5.54 -5.97 -1.11
C ASP A 28 4.32 -5.96 -2.06
N LEU A 29 4.57 -6.28 -3.32
CA LEU A 29 3.56 -6.38 -4.38
C LEU A 29 3.30 -7.87 -4.68
N PRO A 30 2.39 -8.54 -3.95
CA PRO A 30 2.25 -10.00 -4.05
C PRO A 30 1.50 -10.47 -5.29
N ALA A 31 0.75 -9.59 -5.96
CA ALA A 31 -0.02 -9.91 -7.15
C ALA A 31 0.60 -9.31 -8.42
N ALA A 32 0.41 -9.99 -9.55
CA ALA A 32 0.79 -9.45 -10.85
C ALA A 32 -0.04 -8.21 -11.20
N PRO A 33 0.55 -7.23 -11.93
CA PRO A 33 -0.20 -6.10 -12.43
C PRO A 33 -1.20 -6.48 -13.50
N ASN A 34 -2.26 -5.70 -13.63
CA ASN A 34 -3.23 -5.81 -14.71
C ASN A 34 -2.80 -4.94 -15.90
N LEU A 35 -2.78 -5.51 -17.11
CA LEU A 35 -2.50 -4.77 -18.35
C LEU A 35 -3.83 -4.37 -18.99
N MET A 36 -3.92 -3.13 -19.45
CA MET A 36 -5.14 -2.58 -20.02
C MET A 36 -4.86 -1.47 -21.03
N ASP A 37 -5.80 -1.21 -21.92
CA ASP A 37 -5.79 -0.04 -22.78
C ASP A 37 -6.92 0.89 -22.29
N ILE A 38 -6.57 2.12 -21.93
CA ILE A 38 -7.46 3.12 -21.35
C ILE A 38 -7.37 4.45 -22.12
N VAL A 39 -8.29 5.36 -21.87
CA VAL A 39 -8.27 6.71 -22.45
C VAL A 39 -8.34 7.73 -21.33
N VAL A 40 -7.29 8.49 -21.12
CA VAL A 40 -7.22 9.53 -20.09
C VAL A 40 -7.01 10.88 -20.75
N ALA A 41 -7.87 11.85 -20.47
CA ALA A 41 -7.84 13.19 -21.10
C ALA A 41 -7.75 13.12 -22.63
N ASP A 42 -8.59 12.28 -23.24
CA ASP A 42 -8.65 12.02 -24.69
C ASP A 42 -7.37 11.41 -25.29
N GLN A 43 -6.46 10.93 -24.49
CA GLN A 43 -5.25 10.25 -24.93
C GLN A 43 -5.35 8.74 -24.69
N PRO A 44 -5.15 7.90 -25.71
CA PRO A 44 -5.08 6.45 -25.53
C PRO A 44 -3.75 6.08 -24.86
N ILE A 45 -3.83 5.32 -23.78
CA ILE A 45 -2.68 4.87 -23.00
C ILE A 45 -2.69 3.35 -22.89
N LYS A 46 -1.57 2.74 -23.19
CA LYS A 46 -1.31 1.33 -22.88
C LYS A 46 -0.89 1.24 -21.43
N ALA A 47 -1.84 1.03 -20.55
CA ALA A 47 -1.61 1.11 -19.11
C ALA A 47 -1.25 -0.23 -18.46
N LEU A 48 -0.60 -0.11 -17.34
CA LEU A 48 -0.36 -1.15 -16.34
C LEU A 48 -0.89 -0.63 -15.01
N ALA A 49 -1.74 -1.40 -14.34
CA ALA A 49 -2.27 -1.05 -13.02
C ALA A 49 -1.82 -2.08 -11.97
N GLN A 50 -1.20 -1.60 -10.89
CA GLN A 50 -0.67 -2.40 -9.81
C GLN A 50 -1.34 -2.04 -8.49
N VAL A 51 -2.08 -2.99 -7.93
CA VAL A 51 -2.57 -2.89 -6.55
C VAL A 51 -1.47 -3.19 -5.55
N SER A 52 -1.54 -2.59 -4.38
CA SER A 52 -0.50 -2.72 -3.37
C SER A 52 -1.04 -3.03 -1.97
N LYS A 53 -0.19 -3.56 -1.11
CA LYS A 53 -0.52 -3.80 0.30
C LYS A 53 -0.87 -2.51 1.05
N GLN A 54 -0.29 -1.37 0.68
CA GLN A 54 -0.63 -0.07 1.27
C GLN A 54 -2.05 0.40 0.96
N GLY A 55 -2.71 -0.24 -0.03
CA GLY A 55 -4.04 0.16 -0.48
C GLY A 55 -4.03 1.17 -1.62
N PHE A 56 -2.89 1.39 -2.27
CA PHE A 56 -2.78 2.21 -3.45
C PHE A 56 -3.01 1.42 -4.74
N LEU A 57 -3.56 2.10 -5.74
CA LEU A 57 -3.59 1.69 -7.12
C LEU A 57 -2.58 2.54 -7.89
N TYR A 58 -1.42 1.97 -8.21
CA TYR A 58 -0.41 2.60 -9.06
C TYR A 58 -0.74 2.34 -10.53
N VAL A 59 -0.76 3.37 -11.37
CA VAL A 59 -1.04 3.21 -12.80
C VAL A 59 0.06 3.88 -13.63
N PHE A 60 0.62 3.10 -14.55
CA PHE A 60 1.73 3.53 -15.40
C PHE A 60 1.40 3.33 -16.88
N ASP A 61 1.95 4.14 -17.75
CA ASP A 61 2.11 3.76 -19.15
C ASP A 61 3.09 2.57 -19.20
N ARG A 62 2.62 1.40 -19.67
CA ARG A 62 3.44 0.18 -19.69
C ARG A 62 4.58 0.21 -20.70
N ILE A 63 4.59 1.19 -21.62
CA ILE A 63 5.66 1.34 -22.62
C ILE A 63 6.81 2.16 -22.04
N THR A 64 6.49 3.29 -21.40
CA THR A 64 7.49 4.25 -20.93
C THR A 64 7.83 4.09 -19.44
N GLY A 65 6.90 3.58 -18.65
CA GLY A 65 7.00 3.54 -17.19
C GLY A 65 6.57 4.84 -16.51
N ASP A 66 6.11 5.82 -17.28
CA ASP A 66 5.63 7.07 -16.71
C ASP A 66 4.32 6.86 -15.95
N PRO A 67 4.14 7.48 -14.77
CA PRO A 67 2.87 7.44 -14.07
C PRO A 67 1.75 8.12 -14.86
N VAL A 68 0.59 7.45 -14.98
CA VAL A 68 -0.60 8.05 -15.62
C VAL A 68 -1.15 9.21 -14.79
N TRP A 69 -1.15 9.07 -13.48
CA TRP A 69 -1.46 10.14 -12.54
C TRP A 69 -0.26 10.39 -11.64
N PRO A 70 -0.05 11.63 -11.15
CA PRO A 70 1.16 11.98 -10.44
C PRO A 70 1.41 11.10 -9.20
N ILE A 71 2.64 10.65 -9.04
CA ILE A 71 3.17 10.01 -7.83
C ILE A 71 4.16 10.99 -7.23
N VAL A 72 3.95 11.33 -5.95
CA VAL A 72 4.71 12.40 -5.27
C VAL A 72 5.58 11.79 -4.18
N GLU A 73 6.87 12.09 -4.22
CA GLU A 73 7.78 11.77 -3.12
C GLU A 73 7.38 12.58 -1.89
N THR A 74 6.79 11.91 -0.93
CA THR A 74 6.19 12.53 0.26
C THR A 74 6.99 12.18 1.50
N ALA A 75 7.31 13.17 2.32
CA ALA A 75 8.01 12.97 3.57
C ALA A 75 7.20 12.06 4.53
N VAL A 76 7.88 11.12 5.16
CA VAL A 76 7.29 10.16 6.09
C VAL A 76 8.02 10.22 7.44
N PRO A 77 7.41 9.71 8.53
CA PRO A 77 8.03 9.70 9.85
C PRO A 77 9.38 8.97 9.85
N ALA A 78 10.37 9.55 10.52
CA ALA A 78 11.66 8.91 10.72
C ALA A 78 11.58 7.81 11.78
N SER A 79 12.41 6.76 11.65
CA SER A 79 12.58 5.76 12.70
C SER A 79 13.32 6.35 13.90
N ASN A 80 12.92 5.94 15.10
CA ASN A 80 13.62 6.24 16.36
C ASN A 80 14.37 5.02 16.91
N VAL A 81 14.42 3.92 16.16
CA VAL A 81 15.11 2.69 16.55
C VAL A 81 16.59 2.84 16.24
N PRO A 82 17.49 2.61 17.21
CA PRO A 82 18.94 2.70 16.98
C PRO A 82 19.40 1.78 15.84
N GLY A 83 20.15 2.34 14.89
CA GLY A 83 20.65 1.61 13.72
C GLY A 83 19.68 1.50 12.55
N GLU A 84 18.39 1.75 12.72
CA GLU A 84 17.41 1.77 11.62
C GLU A 84 17.64 2.98 10.68
N ARG A 85 17.58 2.74 9.38
CA ARG A 85 17.77 3.74 8.33
C ARG A 85 16.56 3.81 7.42
N ALA A 86 15.39 4.01 8.00
CA ALA A 86 14.16 4.18 7.22
C ALA A 86 14.31 5.29 6.16
N ALA A 87 13.69 5.10 5.01
CA ALA A 87 13.64 6.14 3.98
C ALA A 87 12.89 7.36 4.52
N LEU A 88 13.34 8.56 4.14
CA LEU A 88 12.74 9.82 4.60
C LEU A 88 11.52 10.22 3.77
N THR A 89 11.38 9.63 2.58
CA THR A 89 10.24 9.86 1.67
C THR A 89 9.73 8.53 1.12
N GLN A 90 8.47 8.55 0.68
CA GLN A 90 7.84 7.43 -0.01
C GLN A 90 7.03 7.93 -1.22
N PRO A 91 6.95 7.15 -2.31
CA PRO A 91 6.22 7.51 -3.51
C PRO A 91 4.72 7.30 -3.31
N ILE A 92 3.98 8.37 -3.06
CA ILE A 92 2.55 8.33 -2.81
C ILE A 92 1.77 8.78 -4.04
N PRO A 93 0.91 7.92 -4.65
CA PRO A 93 0.03 8.32 -5.72
C PRO A 93 -0.95 9.40 -5.23
N SER A 94 -1.06 10.48 -5.97
CA SER A 94 -2.07 11.52 -5.69
C SER A 94 -3.46 11.12 -6.18
N TRP A 95 -3.52 10.18 -7.12
CA TRP A 95 -4.71 9.62 -7.74
C TRP A 95 -4.40 8.26 -8.38
N PRO A 96 -5.34 7.28 -8.44
CA PRO A 96 -6.66 7.24 -7.81
C PRO A 96 -6.62 7.24 -6.28
N ALA A 97 -7.77 7.53 -5.65
CA ALA A 97 -7.87 7.46 -4.19
C ALA A 97 -7.60 6.03 -3.68
N PRO A 98 -7.01 5.85 -2.50
CA PRO A 98 -6.78 4.53 -1.93
C PRO A 98 -8.06 3.72 -1.78
N PHE A 99 -7.99 2.40 -1.99
CA PHE A 99 -9.15 1.49 -1.85
C PHE A 99 -9.36 0.94 -0.43
N VAL A 100 -8.43 1.21 0.47
CA VAL A 100 -8.56 0.90 1.91
C VAL A 100 -8.05 2.07 2.72
N ARG A 101 -8.47 2.12 3.98
CA ARG A 101 -7.98 3.09 4.94
C ARG A 101 -6.48 2.91 5.18
N GLN A 102 -5.78 4.02 5.32
CA GLN A 102 -4.34 4.09 5.54
C GLN A 102 -4.03 4.88 6.81
N GLY A 103 -3.02 4.39 7.55
CA GLY A 103 -2.61 4.98 8.82
C GLY A 103 -3.59 4.69 9.95
N SER A 104 -3.12 4.88 11.16
CA SER A 104 -3.89 4.77 12.39
C SER A 104 -3.95 6.12 13.10
N SER A 105 -5.11 6.43 13.69
CA SER A 105 -5.27 7.61 14.53
C SER A 105 -5.96 7.20 15.83
N ALA A 106 -5.71 7.94 16.90
CA ALA A 106 -6.31 7.65 18.19
C ALA A 106 -7.84 7.63 18.15
N ASP A 107 -8.44 8.53 17.35
CA ASP A 107 -9.90 8.65 17.22
C ASP A 107 -10.57 7.50 16.46
N ALA A 108 -9.78 6.74 15.73
CA ALA A 108 -10.26 5.64 14.90
C ALA A 108 -10.05 4.28 15.55
N MET A 109 -9.45 4.24 16.71
CA MET A 109 -9.06 3.03 17.40
C MET A 109 -9.99 2.72 18.54
N ILE A 110 -10.48 1.50 18.55
CA ILE A 110 -11.21 0.96 19.67
C ILE A 110 -10.22 0.68 20.81
N ASP A 111 -10.61 1.15 21.94
CA ASP A 111 -9.96 1.28 23.22
C ASP A 111 -8.98 0.18 23.75
N PRO A 112 -9.00 -1.09 23.40
CA PRO A 112 -8.04 -2.04 23.99
C PRO A 112 -6.57 -1.74 23.66
N TYR A 113 -6.31 -1.00 22.57
CA TYR A 113 -4.97 -0.80 22.04
C TYR A 113 -4.34 0.51 22.46
N SER A 114 -5.15 1.57 22.58
CA SER A 114 -4.70 2.80 23.22
C SER A 114 -4.37 2.56 24.70
N ALA A 115 -5.13 1.67 25.36
CA ALA A 115 -4.86 1.24 26.73
C ALA A 115 -3.58 0.39 26.86
N ALA A 116 -3.17 -0.33 25.80
CA ALA A 116 -1.93 -1.12 25.81
C ALA A 116 -0.66 -0.29 25.57
N GLY A 117 -0.80 1.01 25.31
CA GLY A 117 0.32 1.93 25.18
C GLY A 117 1.09 1.85 23.87
N TYR A 118 0.49 1.28 22.82
CA TYR A 118 1.07 1.29 21.46
C TYR A 118 1.05 2.69 20.87
N ASP A 119 2.05 3.00 20.05
CA ASP A 119 2.07 4.19 19.21
C ASP A 119 1.11 4.02 18.02
N ASN A 120 0.69 5.12 17.42
CA ASN A 120 -0.09 5.17 16.19
C ASN A 120 0.43 6.31 15.31
N GLY A 121 0.08 6.30 14.02
CA GLY A 121 0.54 7.33 13.12
C GLY A 121 0.04 7.16 11.69
N PRO A 122 0.44 8.06 10.79
CA PRO A 122 0.12 7.97 9.36
C PRO A 122 0.75 6.71 8.74
N LEU A 123 0.33 6.42 7.49
CA LEU A 123 0.98 5.40 6.68
C LEU A 123 2.50 5.63 6.66
N TYR A 124 3.27 4.55 6.66
CA TYR A 124 4.73 4.57 6.72
C TYR A 124 5.34 5.08 8.05
N THR A 125 4.58 5.14 9.13
CA THR A 125 5.20 5.27 10.46
C THR A 125 6.04 4.02 10.75
N PRO A 126 7.34 4.14 11.08
CA PRO A 126 8.19 2.99 11.36
C PRO A 126 7.77 2.24 12.63
N PRO A 127 7.89 0.90 12.64
CA PRO A 127 7.75 0.11 13.85
C PRO A 127 8.73 0.56 14.97
N THR A 128 8.30 0.44 16.21
CA THR A 128 9.09 0.88 17.39
C THR A 128 9.22 -0.23 18.42
N THR A 129 10.17 -0.06 19.35
CA THR A 129 10.31 -0.97 20.51
C THR A 129 9.18 -0.82 21.52
N LYS A 130 8.45 0.28 21.48
CA LYS A 130 7.23 0.48 22.29
C LYS A 130 6.05 -0.29 21.70
N GLY A 131 6.06 -0.47 20.39
CA GLY A 131 5.00 -1.06 19.58
C GLY A 131 4.23 0.00 18.81
N LEU A 132 3.84 -0.32 17.60
CA LEU A 132 3.10 0.54 16.67
C LEU A 132 1.87 -0.20 16.15
N ILE A 133 0.81 0.52 15.96
CA ILE A 133 -0.37 0.05 15.23
C ILE A 133 -0.22 0.45 13.76
N ILE A 134 -0.19 -0.54 12.88
CA ILE A 134 -0.02 -0.37 11.43
C ILE A 134 -1.35 -0.64 10.73
N THR A 135 -1.76 0.28 9.86
CA THR A 135 -2.96 0.15 9.01
C THR A 135 -2.66 0.64 7.59
N PRO A 136 -2.85 -0.20 6.54
CA PRO A 136 -3.01 -1.66 6.62
C PRO A 136 -1.83 -2.33 7.32
N GLY A 137 -2.07 -3.49 7.94
CA GLY A 137 -0.99 -4.30 8.49
C GLY A 137 -0.22 -5.07 7.40
N GLU A 138 0.63 -5.99 7.78
CA GLU A 138 1.50 -6.78 6.88
C GLU A 138 0.71 -7.61 5.84
N GLY A 139 -0.52 -8.02 6.16
CA GLY A 139 -1.43 -8.67 5.21
C GLY A 139 -1.92 -7.74 4.10
N GLY A 140 -1.82 -6.44 4.31
CA GLY A 140 -2.11 -5.40 3.34
C GLY A 140 -3.59 -5.20 3.01
N GLY A 141 -3.85 -4.14 2.25
CA GLY A 141 -5.16 -3.83 1.68
C GLY A 141 -5.48 -4.69 0.47
N ALA A 142 -4.50 -5.03 -0.35
CA ALA A 142 -4.58 -6.07 -1.40
C ALA A 142 -3.42 -7.04 -1.26
N ASN A 143 -3.69 -8.30 -1.58
CA ASN A 143 -2.70 -9.37 -1.50
C ASN A 143 -2.80 -10.26 -2.74
N TRP A 144 -2.50 -11.55 -2.66
CA TRP A 144 -2.43 -12.52 -3.76
C TRP A 144 -3.65 -12.54 -4.69
N GLY A 145 -4.83 -12.13 -4.20
CA GLY A 145 -6.04 -12.05 -5.01
C GLY A 145 -5.96 -11.03 -6.15
N GLY A 146 -5.08 -10.03 -6.04
CA GLY A 146 -4.91 -9.00 -7.05
C GLY A 146 -6.18 -8.21 -7.34
N ALA A 147 -6.41 -7.94 -8.62
CA ALA A 147 -7.58 -7.23 -9.12
C ALA A 147 -8.03 -7.78 -10.47
N ALA A 148 -9.22 -7.42 -10.91
CA ALA A 148 -9.78 -7.79 -12.20
C ALA A 148 -10.18 -6.55 -13.00
N PHE A 149 -9.92 -6.55 -14.31
CA PHE A 149 -10.27 -5.47 -15.22
C PHE A 149 -11.32 -5.93 -16.23
N ASP A 150 -12.41 -5.17 -16.36
CA ASP A 150 -13.40 -5.32 -17.42
C ASP A 150 -13.06 -4.37 -18.58
N PRO A 151 -12.56 -4.89 -19.71
CA PRO A 151 -12.18 -4.05 -20.85
C PRO A 151 -13.37 -3.43 -21.59
N THR A 152 -14.58 -3.95 -21.40
CA THR A 152 -15.78 -3.40 -22.03
C THR A 152 -16.30 -2.20 -21.24
N ALA A 153 -16.40 -2.34 -19.92
CA ALA A 153 -16.83 -1.28 -19.05
C ALA A 153 -15.71 -0.29 -18.69
N GLN A 154 -14.44 -0.62 -18.97
CA GLN A 154 -13.25 0.12 -18.56
C GLN A 154 -13.16 0.27 -17.03
N VAL A 155 -13.60 -0.75 -16.31
CA VAL A 155 -13.68 -0.76 -14.85
C VAL A 155 -12.71 -1.78 -14.25
N MET A 156 -11.95 -1.35 -13.27
CA MET A 156 -11.10 -2.22 -12.47
C MET A 156 -11.72 -2.49 -11.10
N TYR A 157 -11.85 -3.76 -10.76
CA TYR A 157 -12.37 -4.23 -9.48
C TYR A 157 -11.22 -4.69 -8.60
N VAL A 158 -11.08 -4.06 -7.44
CA VAL A 158 -10.04 -4.37 -6.46
C VAL A 158 -10.69 -4.98 -5.23
N ALA A 159 -10.30 -6.21 -4.91
CA ALA A 159 -10.66 -6.82 -3.64
C ALA A 159 -9.77 -6.25 -2.54
N GLY A 160 -10.31 -5.30 -1.77
CA GLY A 160 -9.66 -4.72 -0.60
C GLY A 160 -10.01 -5.52 0.66
N PHE A 161 -9.00 -5.94 1.40
CA PHE A 161 -9.23 -6.44 2.76
C PHE A 161 -9.50 -5.24 3.67
N GLY A 162 -10.58 -5.32 4.45
CA GLY A 162 -10.89 -4.30 5.46
C GLY A 162 -9.67 -4.06 6.35
N PRO A 163 -9.63 -2.98 7.13
CA PRO A 163 -8.41 -2.56 7.80
C PRO A 163 -7.92 -3.66 8.73
N LEU A 164 -7.13 -4.58 8.17
CA LEU A 164 -6.31 -5.47 8.99
C LEU A 164 -5.31 -4.56 9.67
N THR A 165 -5.65 -4.18 10.89
CA THR A 165 -4.77 -3.40 11.74
C THR A 165 -3.93 -4.38 12.53
N HIS A 166 -2.62 -4.27 12.40
CA HIS A 166 -1.68 -5.07 13.18
C HIS A 166 -0.94 -4.17 14.15
N SER A 167 -0.59 -4.70 15.32
CA SER A 167 0.45 -4.11 16.13
C SER A 167 1.77 -4.83 15.86
N VAL A 168 2.82 -4.06 15.72
CA VAL A 168 4.18 -4.57 15.58
C VAL A 168 5.03 -3.94 16.67
N ARG A 169 5.69 -4.79 17.46
CA ARG A 169 6.69 -4.36 18.44
C ARG A 169 8.04 -4.90 18.02
N LEU A 170 9.05 -4.05 18.01
CA LEU A 170 10.41 -4.49 17.76
C LEU A 170 11.04 -5.01 19.04
N GLU A 171 11.60 -6.21 18.96
CA GLU A 171 12.35 -6.83 20.05
C GLU A 171 13.82 -6.98 19.64
N ASN A 172 14.73 -6.72 20.57
CA ASN A 172 16.16 -6.93 20.33
C ASN A 172 16.46 -8.43 20.25
N GLY A 173 17.09 -8.85 19.16
CA GLY A 173 17.43 -10.25 18.89
C GLY A 173 18.60 -10.81 19.71
N GLY A 174 19.07 -10.07 20.73
CA GLY A 174 20.17 -10.50 21.60
C GLY A 174 21.58 -10.11 21.10
N THR A 175 21.66 -9.43 19.97
CA THR A 175 22.85 -8.73 19.48
C THR A 175 22.47 -7.27 19.28
N ASP A 176 23.37 -6.34 19.56
CA ASP A 176 23.08 -4.90 19.60
C ASP A 176 22.59 -4.31 18.26
N ASP A 177 22.70 -5.07 17.18
CA ASP A 177 22.42 -4.59 15.82
C ASP A 177 21.21 -5.26 15.16
N PHE A 178 20.42 -6.07 15.88
CA PHE A 178 19.34 -6.82 15.29
C PHE A 178 18.03 -6.70 16.07
N TYR A 179 17.02 -6.11 15.39
CA TYR A 179 15.64 -6.06 15.87
C TYR A 179 14.76 -6.89 14.93
N TYR A 180 13.79 -7.61 15.49
CA TYR A 180 12.77 -8.29 14.70
C TYR A 180 11.38 -7.83 15.12
N GLY A 181 10.48 -7.75 14.14
CA GLY A 181 9.09 -7.44 14.39
C GLY A 181 8.36 -8.65 14.96
N ARG A 182 7.63 -8.46 16.03
CA ARG A 182 6.68 -9.44 16.55
C ARG A 182 5.27 -8.95 16.27
N PRO A 183 4.60 -9.47 15.22
CA PRO A 183 3.23 -9.10 14.95
C PRO A 183 2.33 -9.71 16.02
N GLU A 184 1.47 -8.89 16.58
CA GLU A 184 0.34 -9.33 17.38
C GLU A 184 -0.92 -9.05 16.55
N LEU A 185 -1.65 -10.11 16.17
CA LEU A 185 -2.84 -9.98 15.34
C LEU A 185 -3.98 -9.38 16.14
N PHE A 186 -4.48 -8.24 15.71
CA PHE A 186 -5.67 -7.63 16.27
C PHE A 186 -6.76 -7.53 15.22
N TYR A 187 -7.79 -8.31 15.41
CA TYR A 187 -9.05 -8.14 14.70
C TYR A 187 -9.87 -7.05 15.40
N GLY A 188 -9.59 -5.80 15.11
CA GLY A 188 -10.38 -4.68 15.62
C GLY A 188 -11.49 -4.31 14.67
N ALA A 189 -12.73 -4.36 15.14
CA ALA A 189 -13.82 -3.68 14.47
C ALA A 189 -13.57 -2.17 14.56
N THR A 190 -13.10 -1.54 13.50
CA THR A 190 -13.00 -0.08 13.46
C THR A 190 -14.37 0.51 13.19
N THR A 191 -15.01 1.04 14.23
CA THR A 191 -16.15 1.95 14.04
C THR A 191 -15.61 3.23 13.42
N GLY A 192 -16.05 3.56 12.21
CA GLY A 192 -15.63 4.78 11.53
C GLY A 192 -14.87 4.60 10.21
N SER A 193 -14.83 3.40 9.66
CA SER A 193 -14.45 3.20 8.26
C SER A 193 -15.45 3.97 7.37
N PRO A 194 -14.99 4.79 6.40
CA PRO A 194 -15.88 5.32 5.37
C PRO A 194 -16.48 4.21 4.50
N TYR A 195 -15.95 2.99 4.63
CA TYR A 195 -16.45 1.78 4.02
C TYR A 195 -17.36 1.07 5.02
N PRO A 196 -18.67 0.92 4.72
CA PRO A 196 -19.60 0.25 5.61
C PRO A 196 -19.19 -1.22 5.79
N GLY A 197 -18.87 -1.58 7.02
CA GLY A 197 -18.59 -2.96 7.43
C GLY A 197 -17.14 -3.20 7.89
N ASN A 198 -17.02 -4.10 8.87
CA ASN A 198 -15.73 -4.57 9.40
C ASN A 198 -15.13 -5.65 8.50
N GLY A 199 -15.22 -5.50 7.20
CA GLY A 199 -14.89 -6.57 6.27
C GLY A 199 -14.15 -6.11 5.04
N SER A 200 -13.84 -7.10 4.23
CA SER A 200 -13.35 -6.89 2.87
C SER A 200 -14.40 -6.20 2.02
N ALA A 201 -13.96 -5.35 1.11
CA ALA A 201 -14.81 -4.67 0.15
C ALA A 201 -14.26 -4.85 -1.26
N ILE A 202 -15.13 -4.74 -2.25
CA ILE A 202 -14.70 -4.59 -3.64
C ILE A 202 -14.85 -3.12 -3.99
N THR A 203 -13.73 -2.50 -4.38
CA THR A 203 -13.72 -1.13 -4.89
C THR A 203 -13.67 -1.18 -6.40
N ALA A 204 -14.58 -0.46 -7.07
CA ALA A 204 -14.61 -0.34 -8.52
C ALA A 204 -14.05 1.02 -8.93
N TYR A 205 -13.11 1.03 -9.87
CA TYR A 205 -12.50 2.23 -10.44
C TYR A 205 -12.85 2.36 -11.92
N ASP A 206 -13.35 3.50 -12.34
CA ASP A 206 -13.32 3.90 -13.75
C ASP A 206 -11.87 4.19 -14.15
N MET A 207 -11.30 3.37 -15.02
CA MET A 207 -9.90 3.48 -15.38
C MET A 207 -9.57 4.59 -16.38
N ASN A 208 -10.56 5.24 -16.95
CA ASN A 208 -10.36 6.43 -17.78
C ASN A 208 -10.25 7.72 -16.94
N THR A 209 -10.82 7.70 -15.75
CA THR A 209 -10.83 8.86 -14.85
C THR A 209 -10.10 8.64 -13.53
N GLY A 210 -9.92 7.39 -13.12
CA GLY A 210 -9.40 7.01 -11.82
C GLY A 210 -10.41 7.19 -10.68
N ALA A 211 -11.66 7.52 -10.98
CA ALA A 211 -12.69 7.71 -9.97
C ALA A 211 -13.20 6.38 -9.41
N ILE A 212 -13.53 6.37 -8.12
CA ILE A 212 -14.29 5.28 -7.50
C ILE A 212 -15.76 5.43 -7.92
N LEU A 213 -16.38 4.32 -8.34
CA LEU A 213 -17.77 4.24 -8.81
C LEU A 213 -18.75 3.91 -7.68
#